data_67423cd4bbd64c0708fd381f46abb699
#
_entry.id   67423cd4bbd64c0708fd381f46abb699
#
_cell.length_a   1.000
_cell.length_b   1.000
_cell.length_c   1.000
_cell.angle_alpha   90.00
_cell.angle_beta   90.00
_cell.angle_gamma   90.00
#
_symmetry.space_group_name_H-M   'P 1'
#
loop_
_entity.id
_entity.type
_entity.pdbx_description
1 polymer ?
#
loop_
_entity_poly.entity_id
_entity_poly.type
_entity_poly.pdbx_seq_one_letter_code
_entity_poly.pdbx_strand_id
1 'polypeptide(L)'
;MSDQHADDERGSEVEDYTGEVPRPQTADGSVPGRPEVDAGSGLGDGDVADVDDGDDLASSIFDVAALIAERDAMKDLAMRNQAELENYKRQTVSRQAAEIDRATGRLAEALLPVLDAAEAAYIQHPEEVGPLLNVLLGELRKHGLETLDIEEQPFDPEVADAVAHEPGEGHEVVVAEVLRSGYRWRGKTLRPAMVRTKDRATT
;
A
#
# COMPACT_ATOMS: atom_id res chain seq x y z
N MET A 1 -8.86 49.81 -29.79
CA MET A 1 -8.23 50.52 -28.67
C MET A 1 -8.37 49.64 -27.47
N SER A 2 -7.28 49.07 -27.25
CA SER A 2 -6.47 48.79 -26.01
C SER A 2 -7.01 47.64 -25.23
N ASP A 3 -6.47 46.45 -25.39
CA ASP A 3 -5.19 45.95 -24.80
C ASP A 3 -5.20 45.95 -23.29
N GLN A 4 -5.31 44.73 -22.69
CA GLN A 4 -4.41 44.31 -21.61
C GLN A 4 -4.55 42.83 -21.33
N HIS A 5 -3.58 42.15 -21.86
CA HIS A 5 -3.01 40.87 -21.50
C HIS A 5 -2.57 40.92 -20.01
N ALA A 6 -2.97 39.95 -19.23
CA ALA A 6 -2.34 39.68 -17.93
C ALA A 6 -2.06 38.19 -17.87
N ASP A 7 -0.80 37.87 -18.23
CA ASP A 7 -0.14 36.61 -17.91
C ASP A 7 -0.12 36.42 -16.38
N ASP A 8 -0.70 35.33 -15.86
CA ASP A 8 -0.46 34.86 -14.53
C ASP A 8 0.28 33.51 -14.59
N GLU A 9 1.59 33.63 -14.80
CA GLU A 9 2.55 32.55 -14.60
C GLU A 9 2.62 32.23 -13.11
N ARG A 10 1.80 31.30 -12.64
CA ARG A 10 2.07 30.60 -11.38
C ARG A 10 3.00 29.45 -11.63
N GLY A 11 4.30 29.75 -11.51
CA GLY A 11 5.36 28.76 -11.43
C GLY A 11 5.07 27.78 -10.31
N SER A 12 5.01 26.50 -10.69
CA SER A 12 5.05 25.38 -9.75
C SER A 12 6.43 25.35 -9.09
N GLU A 13 6.56 25.89 -7.90
CA GLU A 13 7.69 25.60 -7.02
C GLU A 13 7.60 24.14 -6.62
N VAL A 14 8.37 23.32 -7.32
CA VAL A 14 8.72 21.97 -6.85
C VAL A 14 9.69 22.19 -5.71
N GLU A 15 9.20 22.13 -4.47
CA GLU A 15 10.07 22.08 -3.31
C GLU A 15 10.89 20.80 -3.39
N ASP A 16 12.16 20.95 -3.70
CA ASP A 16 13.20 19.93 -3.65
C ASP A 16 13.39 19.52 -2.20
N TYR A 17 12.67 18.47 -1.78
CA TYR A 17 12.77 17.92 -0.44
C TYR A 17 14.07 17.14 -0.32
N THR A 18 15.20 17.88 -0.17
CA THR A 18 16.46 17.31 0.30
C THR A 18 16.33 16.99 1.77
N GLY A 19 15.66 15.87 2.06
CA GLY A 19 15.53 15.33 3.40
C GLY A 19 16.89 14.95 3.96
N GLU A 20 17.49 15.87 4.68
CA GLU A 20 18.62 15.61 5.53
C GLU A 20 18.19 14.61 6.60
N VAL A 21 18.63 13.34 6.43
CA VAL A 21 18.38 12.27 7.39
C VAL A 21 19.07 12.66 8.70
N PRO A 22 18.35 12.85 9.82
CA PRO A 22 18.97 13.18 11.09
C PRO A 22 19.89 12.04 11.50
N ARG A 23 21.16 12.33 11.64
CA ARG A 23 22.16 11.40 12.17
C ARG A 23 21.81 11.10 13.63
N PRO A 24 21.81 9.84 14.06
CA PRO A 24 21.59 9.52 15.45
C PRO A 24 22.68 10.20 16.30
N GLN A 25 22.27 11.13 17.14
CA GLN A 25 23.13 11.71 18.17
C GLN A 25 23.27 10.66 19.27
N THR A 26 24.47 10.09 19.41
CA THR A 26 24.80 9.34 20.61
C THR A 26 24.89 10.34 21.77
N ALA A 27 24.22 10.01 22.88
CA ALA A 27 24.10 10.88 24.06
C ALA A 27 25.42 11.16 24.82
N ASP A 28 26.54 10.73 24.26
CA ASP A 28 27.87 11.00 24.77
C ASP A 28 28.75 11.49 23.61
N GLY A 29 29.16 12.75 23.67
CA GLY A 29 29.91 13.46 22.64
C GLY A 29 31.37 13.01 22.47
N SER A 30 31.69 11.75 22.71
CA SER A 30 33.03 11.18 22.50
C SER A 30 33.12 10.54 21.12
N VAL A 31 33.79 11.24 20.21
CA VAL A 31 34.32 10.68 18.99
C VAL A 31 35.47 9.73 19.39
N PRO A 32 35.45 8.44 19.01
CA PRO A 32 36.61 7.58 19.29
C PRO A 32 37.83 8.15 18.57
N GLY A 33 38.84 8.50 19.38
CA GLY A 33 40.06 9.15 18.94
C GLY A 33 40.79 8.33 17.90
N ARG A 34 41.17 9.01 16.83
CA ARG A 34 42.18 8.57 15.89
C ARG A 34 43.49 8.32 16.65
N PRO A 35 44.13 7.16 16.51
CA PRO A 35 45.41 6.95 17.17
C PRO A 35 46.41 7.97 16.63
N GLU A 36 46.93 8.82 17.50
CA GLU A 36 48.09 9.69 17.21
C GLU A 36 49.29 8.80 16.98
N VAL A 37 49.81 8.81 15.78
CA VAL A 37 51.12 8.26 15.46
C VAL A 37 52.15 9.29 15.88
N ASP A 38 52.77 9.03 17.05
CA ASP A 38 53.91 9.81 17.54
C ASP A 38 55.11 9.58 16.59
N ALA A 39 55.50 10.65 15.89
CA ALA A 39 56.72 10.68 15.06
C ALA A 39 57.91 10.98 15.94
N GLY A 40 58.30 10.02 16.78
CA GLY A 40 59.51 10.08 17.56
C GLY A 40 60.71 9.66 16.74
N SER A 41 61.50 10.61 16.28
CA SER A 41 62.82 10.43 15.71
C SER A 41 63.80 9.87 16.73
N GLY A 42 64.28 8.65 16.51
CA GLY A 42 65.36 8.04 17.24
C GLY A 42 66.19 7.17 16.30
N LEU A 43 67.24 7.78 15.70
CA LEU A 43 68.36 7.04 15.07
C LEU A 43 69.16 6.39 16.15
N GLY A 44 69.01 5.09 16.35
CA GLY A 44 69.82 4.23 17.17
C GLY A 44 70.51 3.21 16.28
N ASP A 45 71.81 3.40 16.12
CA ASP A 45 72.77 2.47 15.49
C ASP A 45 72.82 1.20 16.36
N GLY A 46 72.79 0.03 15.74
CA GLY A 46 73.23 -1.18 16.44
C GLY A 46 72.37 -2.41 16.32
N ASP A 47 72.94 -3.39 15.71
CA ASP A 47 72.69 -4.83 15.81
C ASP A 47 71.73 -5.42 14.80
N VAL A 48 72.30 -5.95 13.72
CA VAL A 48 71.60 -6.91 12.84
C VAL A 48 71.45 -8.24 13.59
N ALA A 49 70.38 -8.32 14.38
CA ALA A 49 69.91 -9.61 14.86
C ALA A 49 69.18 -10.29 13.71
N ASP A 50 69.53 -11.54 13.50
CA ASP A 50 68.94 -12.50 12.58
C ASP A 50 67.43 -12.49 12.74
N VAL A 51 66.70 -11.79 11.85
CA VAL A 51 65.25 -11.74 11.85
C VAL A 51 64.82 -13.03 11.19
N ASP A 52 64.18 -13.90 11.96
CA ASP A 52 63.45 -15.06 11.47
C ASP A 52 62.23 -14.58 10.69
N ASP A 53 62.46 -14.17 9.43
CA ASP A 53 61.44 -13.65 8.50
C ASP A 53 60.30 -14.65 8.18
N GLY A 54 60.41 -15.89 8.63
CA GLY A 54 59.46 -16.95 8.35
C GLY A 54 58.21 -16.92 9.22
N ASP A 55 58.32 -16.55 10.49
CA ASP A 55 57.23 -16.58 11.47
C ASP A 55 56.35 -15.31 11.35
N ASP A 56 56.94 -14.18 10.99
CA ASP A 56 56.28 -12.89 10.80
C ASP A 56 55.42 -12.88 9.51
N LEU A 57 55.91 -13.52 8.43
CA LEU A 57 55.14 -13.69 7.19
C LEU A 57 53.96 -14.65 7.39
N ALA A 58 54.12 -15.72 8.14
CA ALA A 58 53.03 -16.66 8.45
C ALA A 58 51.94 -15.97 9.28
N SER A 59 52.33 -15.23 10.33
CA SER A 59 51.42 -14.45 11.16
C SER A 59 50.65 -13.40 10.34
N SER A 60 51.32 -12.68 9.45
CA SER A 60 50.75 -11.69 8.55
C SER A 60 49.72 -12.29 7.55
N ILE A 61 49.99 -13.50 7.04
CA ILE A 61 49.08 -14.22 6.14
C ILE A 61 47.81 -14.67 6.88
N PHE A 62 47.94 -15.10 8.13
CA PHE A 62 46.75 -15.44 8.96
C PHE A 62 45.90 -14.23 9.27
N ASP A 63 46.47 -13.06 9.56
CA ASP A 63 45.74 -11.81 9.78
C ASP A 63 44.99 -11.38 8.53
N VAL A 64 45.57 -11.46 7.34
CA VAL A 64 44.92 -11.14 6.08
C VAL A 64 43.76 -12.10 5.78
N ALA A 65 43.92 -13.39 6.05
CA ALA A 65 42.86 -14.37 5.86
C ALA A 65 41.69 -14.10 6.81
N ALA A 66 41.95 -13.75 8.06
CA ALA A 66 40.93 -13.38 9.04
C ALA A 66 40.16 -12.12 8.61
N LEU A 67 40.86 -11.09 8.13
CA LEU A 67 40.27 -9.86 7.63
C LEU A 67 39.40 -10.10 6.39
N ILE A 68 39.82 -10.98 5.50
CA ILE A 68 39.02 -11.38 4.32
C ILE A 68 37.73 -12.08 4.78
N ALA A 69 37.82 -13.01 5.73
CA ALA A 69 36.66 -13.71 6.26
C ALA A 69 35.68 -12.77 6.96
N GLU A 70 36.18 -11.81 7.75
CA GLU A 70 35.37 -10.78 8.40
C GLU A 70 34.67 -9.88 7.36
N ARG A 71 35.43 -9.41 6.34
CA ARG A 71 34.86 -8.65 5.23
C ARG A 71 33.72 -9.41 4.54
N ASP A 72 33.93 -10.69 4.25
CA ASP A 72 32.94 -11.50 3.55
C ASP A 72 31.69 -11.73 4.44
N ALA A 73 31.90 -11.99 5.73
CA ALA A 73 30.81 -12.09 6.70
C ALA A 73 29.99 -10.78 6.81
N MET A 74 30.67 -9.63 6.86
CA MET A 74 30.02 -8.33 6.88
C MET A 74 29.27 -8.03 5.57
N LYS A 75 29.82 -8.43 4.43
CA LYS A 75 29.18 -8.31 3.13
C LYS A 75 27.90 -9.17 3.05
N ASP A 76 27.96 -10.40 3.51
CA ASP A 76 26.80 -11.29 3.56
C ASP A 76 25.72 -10.75 4.49
N LEU A 77 26.12 -10.22 5.65
CA LEU A 77 25.19 -9.55 6.57
C LEU A 77 24.54 -8.32 5.92
N ALA A 78 25.33 -7.49 5.25
CA ALA A 78 24.81 -6.31 4.56
C ALA A 78 23.82 -6.68 3.44
N MET A 79 24.13 -7.70 2.63
CA MET A 79 23.22 -8.19 1.59
C MET A 79 21.91 -8.73 2.19
N ARG A 80 21.99 -9.47 3.30
CA ARG A 80 20.81 -9.98 4.01
C ARG A 80 19.95 -8.84 4.56
N ASN A 81 20.57 -7.87 5.25
CA ASN A 81 19.87 -6.71 5.78
C ASN A 81 19.22 -5.88 4.68
N GLN A 82 19.88 -5.72 3.53
CA GLN A 82 19.30 -5.04 2.38
C GLN A 82 18.06 -5.78 1.86
N ALA A 83 18.14 -7.10 1.69
CA ALA A 83 17.01 -7.91 1.25
C ALA A 83 15.83 -7.85 2.25
N GLU A 84 16.10 -7.89 3.55
CA GLU A 84 15.08 -7.73 4.59
C GLU A 84 14.44 -6.35 4.55
N LEU A 85 15.22 -5.28 4.36
CA LEU A 85 14.73 -3.92 4.23
C LEU A 85 13.83 -3.75 3.00
N GLU A 86 14.22 -4.33 1.86
CA GLU A 86 13.39 -4.29 0.64
C GLU A 86 12.07 -5.04 0.83
N ASN A 87 12.10 -6.19 1.48
CA ASN A 87 10.90 -6.95 1.83
C ASN A 87 10.00 -6.17 2.79
N TYR A 88 10.58 -5.55 3.82
CA TYR A 88 9.86 -4.70 4.77
C TYR A 88 9.18 -3.51 4.08
N LYS A 89 9.92 -2.79 3.21
CA LYS A 89 9.36 -1.67 2.44
C LYS A 89 8.18 -2.13 1.58
N ARG A 90 8.30 -3.25 0.87
CA ARG A 90 7.22 -3.80 0.02
C ARG A 90 6.00 -4.16 0.86
N GLN A 91 6.19 -4.82 1.99
CA GLN A 91 5.11 -5.17 2.90
C GLN A 91 4.43 -3.95 3.51
N THR A 92 5.20 -2.92 3.87
CA THR A 92 4.67 -1.69 4.46
C THR A 92 3.78 -0.95 3.47
N VAL A 93 4.21 -0.79 2.21
CA VAL A 93 3.40 -0.18 1.15
C VAL A 93 2.09 -0.97 0.93
N SER A 94 2.18 -2.29 0.87
CA SER A 94 0.99 -3.14 0.70
C SER A 94 0.02 -3.02 1.89
N ARG A 95 0.53 -2.98 3.13
CA ARG A 95 -0.30 -2.79 4.33
C ARG A 95 -0.98 -1.43 4.34
N GLN A 96 -0.24 -0.36 4.02
CA GLN A 96 -0.81 1.00 3.94
C GLN A 96 -1.93 1.08 2.90
N ALA A 97 -1.72 0.52 1.70
CA ALA A 97 -2.75 0.47 0.67
C ALA A 97 -4.00 -0.27 1.17
N ALA A 98 -3.84 -1.43 1.80
CA ALA A 98 -4.95 -2.20 2.37
C ALA A 98 -5.68 -1.47 3.52
N GLU A 99 -4.97 -0.67 4.32
CA GLU A 99 -5.57 0.14 5.39
C GLU A 99 -6.40 1.31 4.83
N ILE A 100 -5.87 1.99 3.80
CA ILE A 100 -6.60 3.04 3.09
C ILE A 100 -7.87 2.45 2.46
N ASP A 101 -7.77 1.30 1.79
CA ASP A 101 -8.92 0.64 1.17
C ASP A 101 -9.98 0.23 2.21
N ARG A 102 -9.57 -0.26 3.38
CA ARG A 102 -10.51 -0.57 4.46
C ARG A 102 -11.16 0.68 5.07
N ALA A 103 -10.38 1.76 5.22
CA ALA A 103 -10.90 3.00 5.78
C ALA A 103 -11.90 3.66 4.83
N THR A 104 -11.58 3.73 3.54
CA THR A 104 -12.47 4.27 2.50
C THR A 104 -13.69 3.39 2.28
N GLY A 105 -13.53 2.06 2.34
CA GLY A 105 -14.67 1.12 2.29
C GLY A 105 -15.65 1.30 3.44
N ARG A 106 -15.17 1.50 4.67
CA ARG A 106 -16.03 1.80 5.83
C ARG A 106 -16.79 3.11 5.67
N LEU A 107 -16.15 4.14 5.09
CA LEU A 107 -16.82 5.39 4.79
C LEU A 107 -17.92 5.18 3.74
N ALA A 108 -17.62 4.43 2.68
CA ALA A 108 -18.62 4.09 1.66
C ALA A 108 -19.80 3.30 2.27
N GLU A 109 -19.54 2.34 3.14
CA GLU A 109 -20.55 1.58 3.87
C GLU A 109 -21.44 2.48 4.73
N ALA A 110 -20.85 3.47 5.42
CA ALA A 110 -21.61 4.45 6.21
C ALA A 110 -22.50 5.36 5.35
N LEU A 111 -22.23 5.50 4.07
CA LEU A 111 -23.06 6.27 3.12
C LEU A 111 -24.21 5.44 2.51
N LEU A 112 -24.21 4.11 2.64
CA LEU A 112 -25.26 3.26 2.06
C LEU A 112 -26.67 3.62 2.52
N PRO A 113 -26.93 3.99 3.79
CA PRO A 113 -28.27 4.45 4.20
C PRO A 113 -28.73 5.71 3.47
N VAL A 114 -27.80 6.59 3.08
CA VAL A 114 -28.13 7.80 2.31
C VAL A 114 -28.51 7.43 0.89
N LEU A 115 -27.81 6.47 0.29
CA LEU A 115 -28.15 5.92 -1.03
C LEU A 115 -29.51 5.25 -1.00
N ASP A 116 -29.82 4.42 0.00
CA ASP A 116 -31.14 3.78 0.16
C ASP A 116 -32.26 4.82 0.25
N ALA A 117 -32.05 5.89 1.03
CA ALA A 117 -33.01 6.97 1.14
C ALA A 117 -33.21 7.72 -0.19
N ALA A 118 -32.13 7.93 -0.93
CA ALA A 118 -32.18 8.56 -2.24
C ALA A 118 -32.87 7.66 -3.27
N GLU A 119 -32.63 6.35 -3.27
CA GLU A 119 -33.34 5.38 -4.12
C GLU A 119 -34.85 5.35 -3.80
N ALA A 120 -35.23 5.33 -2.52
CA ALA A 120 -36.60 5.37 -2.10
C ALA A 120 -37.31 6.68 -2.51
N ALA A 121 -36.63 7.82 -2.42
CA ALA A 121 -37.11 9.10 -2.87
C ALA A 121 -37.24 9.17 -4.40
N TYR A 122 -36.29 8.55 -5.13
CA TYR A 122 -36.32 8.47 -6.59
C TYR A 122 -37.60 7.77 -7.12
N ILE A 123 -38.05 6.72 -6.44
CA ILE A 123 -39.30 6.02 -6.81
C ILE A 123 -40.49 6.98 -6.77
N GLN A 124 -40.55 7.94 -5.82
CA GLN A 124 -41.65 8.88 -5.65
C GLN A 124 -41.48 10.14 -6.51
N HIS A 125 -40.23 10.60 -6.70
CA HIS A 125 -39.90 11.87 -7.37
C HIS A 125 -38.75 11.69 -8.37
N PRO A 126 -38.93 10.90 -9.46
CA PRO A 126 -37.81 10.55 -10.36
C PRO A 126 -37.18 11.75 -11.06
N GLU A 127 -37.96 12.75 -11.44
CA GLU A 127 -37.51 13.95 -12.15
C GLU A 127 -36.60 14.84 -11.27
N GLU A 128 -36.90 14.91 -9.97
CA GLU A 128 -36.18 15.78 -9.03
C GLU A 128 -34.94 15.09 -8.44
N VAL A 129 -35.09 13.82 -8.06
CA VAL A 129 -34.07 13.06 -7.34
C VAL A 129 -33.10 12.36 -8.30
N GLY A 130 -33.57 11.97 -9.49
CA GLY A 130 -32.77 11.21 -10.46
C GLY A 130 -31.45 11.86 -10.81
N PRO A 131 -31.38 13.15 -11.17
CA PRO A 131 -30.14 13.83 -11.47
C PRO A 131 -29.17 13.83 -10.28
N LEU A 132 -29.64 14.02 -9.05
CA LEU A 132 -28.83 14.03 -7.84
C LEU A 132 -28.26 12.63 -7.55
N LEU A 133 -29.11 11.61 -7.60
CA LEU A 133 -28.70 10.21 -7.38
C LEU A 133 -27.65 9.77 -8.41
N ASN A 134 -27.83 10.13 -9.67
CA ASN A 134 -26.88 9.82 -10.73
C ASN A 134 -25.51 10.48 -10.51
N VAL A 135 -25.48 11.74 -10.08
CA VAL A 135 -24.24 12.43 -9.75
C VAL A 135 -23.56 11.76 -8.56
N LEU A 136 -24.31 11.46 -7.50
CA LEU A 136 -23.77 10.81 -6.31
C LEU A 136 -23.18 9.43 -6.61
N LEU A 137 -23.92 8.57 -7.31
CA LEU A 137 -23.43 7.26 -7.74
C LEU A 137 -22.25 7.39 -8.71
N GLY A 138 -22.30 8.37 -9.61
CA GLY A 138 -21.20 8.64 -10.54
C GLY A 138 -19.89 9.00 -9.83
N GLU A 139 -19.95 9.84 -8.79
CA GLU A 139 -18.77 10.17 -7.99
C GLU A 139 -18.26 8.97 -7.18
N LEU A 140 -19.15 8.24 -6.52
CA LEU A 140 -18.77 7.06 -5.75
C LEU A 140 -18.16 5.95 -6.63
N ARG A 141 -18.65 5.79 -7.87
CA ARG A 141 -18.08 4.84 -8.86
C ARG A 141 -16.66 5.21 -9.25
N LYS A 142 -16.32 6.48 -9.38
CA LYS A 142 -14.93 6.92 -9.65
C LYS A 142 -13.97 6.51 -8.54
N HIS A 143 -14.46 6.38 -7.31
CA HIS A 143 -13.68 5.96 -6.16
C HIS A 143 -13.66 4.45 -5.93
N GLY A 144 -14.48 3.70 -6.66
CA GLY A 144 -14.49 2.23 -6.62
C GLY A 144 -15.74 1.60 -6.04
N LEU A 145 -16.85 2.34 -5.91
CA LEU A 145 -18.16 1.76 -5.61
C LEU A 145 -18.71 1.11 -6.88
N GLU A 146 -19.20 -0.12 -6.77
CA GLU A 146 -19.85 -0.87 -7.82
C GLU A 146 -21.24 -1.28 -7.32
N THR A 147 -22.28 -1.02 -8.11
CA THR A 147 -23.63 -1.53 -7.86
C THR A 147 -23.70 -2.97 -8.36
N LEU A 148 -24.31 -3.86 -7.58
CA LEU A 148 -24.55 -5.24 -8.00
C LEU A 148 -25.80 -5.26 -8.88
N ASP A 149 -25.58 -5.40 -10.19
CA ASP A 149 -26.65 -5.57 -11.20
C ASP A 149 -26.85 -7.07 -11.39
N ILE A 150 -27.79 -7.63 -10.63
CA ILE A 150 -28.02 -9.08 -10.55
C ILE A 150 -29.47 -9.47 -10.92
N GLU A 151 -30.26 -8.53 -11.39
CA GLU A 151 -31.63 -8.80 -11.83
C GLU A 151 -31.63 -9.80 -12.98
N GLU A 152 -32.52 -10.78 -12.93
CA GLU A 152 -32.63 -11.90 -13.88
C GLU A 152 -31.39 -12.82 -13.98
N GLN A 153 -30.36 -12.63 -13.14
CA GLN A 153 -29.22 -13.51 -13.09
C GLN A 153 -29.46 -14.71 -12.14
N PRO A 154 -28.69 -15.79 -12.28
CA PRO A 154 -28.70 -16.89 -11.32
C PRO A 154 -28.42 -16.36 -9.92
N PHE A 155 -29.16 -16.89 -8.93
CA PHE A 155 -28.99 -16.47 -7.55
C PHE A 155 -27.63 -16.94 -7.01
N ASP A 156 -26.84 -16.00 -6.49
CA ASP A 156 -25.56 -16.23 -5.86
C ASP A 156 -25.59 -15.75 -4.39
N PRO A 157 -25.48 -16.67 -3.40
CA PRO A 157 -25.51 -16.30 -1.98
C PRO A 157 -24.32 -15.41 -1.53
N GLU A 158 -23.23 -15.32 -2.32
CA GLU A 158 -22.10 -14.46 -1.95
C GLU A 158 -22.38 -12.97 -2.17
N VAL A 159 -23.34 -12.66 -3.04
CA VAL A 159 -23.64 -11.28 -3.45
C VAL A 159 -25.10 -10.87 -3.21
N ALA A 160 -25.99 -11.81 -2.87
CA ALA A 160 -27.40 -11.55 -2.66
C ALA A 160 -27.99 -12.35 -1.50
N ASP A 161 -28.89 -11.72 -0.75
CA ASP A 161 -29.73 -12.31 0.30
C ASP A 161 -31.17 -12.48 -0.24
N ALA A 162 -31.64 -13.73 -0.39
CA ALA A 162 -33.00 -14.02 -0.78
C ALA A 162 -33.95 -13.86 0.42
N VAL A 163 -34.80 -12.81 0.40
CA VAL A 163 -35.80 -12.54 1.46
C VAL A 163 -37.18 -13.11 1.13
N ALA A 164 -37.42 -13.40 -0.12
CA ALA A 164 -38.67 -14.05 -0.59
C ALA A 164 -38.35 -14.94 -1.80
N HIS A 165 -39.14 -15.98 -1.98
CA HIS A 165 -39.03 -16.91 -3.08
C HIS A 165 -40.42 -17.16 -3.68
N GLU A 166 -40.50 -17.05 -5.01
CA GLU A 166 -41.70 -17.39 -5.78
C GLU A 166 -41.49 -18.77 -6.43
N PRO A 167 -42.26 -19.78 -6.03
CA PRO A 167 -42.16 -21.09 -6.65
C PRO A 167 -42.62 -21.05 -8.12
N GLY A 168 -41.87 -21.72 -8.99
CA GLY A 168 -42.15 -21.81 -10.41
C GLY A 168 -41.97 -23.23 -10.94
N GLU A 169 -42.05 -23.43 -12.25
CA GLU A 169 -41.95 -24.74 -12.90
C GLU A 169 -40.52 -25.17 -13.24
N GLY A 170 -39.51 -24.48 -12.71
CA GLY A 170 -38.09 -24.70 -13.01
C GLY A 170 -37.27 -25.20 -11.83
N HIS A 171 -36.00 -25.49 -12.11
CA HIS A 171 -35.00 -25.89 -11.09
C HIS A 171 -33.90 -24.86 -10.90
N GLU A 172 -33.83 -23.84 -11.77
CA GLU A 172 -32.85 -22.77 -11.68
C GLU A 172 -33.43 -21.61 -10.88
N VAL A 173 -32.81 -21.29 -9.74
CA VAL A 173 -33.18 -20.14 -8.93
C VAL A 173 -32.54 -18.89 -9.49
N VAL A 174 -33.35 -17.94 -9.91
CA VAL A 174 -32.91 -16.64 -10.44
C VAL A 174 -33.44 -15.48 -9.60
N VAL A 175 -32.76 -14.36 -9.67
CA VAL A 175 -33.23 -13.11 -9.06
C VAL A 175 -34.41 -12.57 -9.87
N ALA A 176 -35.59 -12.51 -9.25
CA ALA A 176 -36.80 -11.96 -9.87
C ALA A 176 -36.88 -10.44 -9.78
N GLU A 177 -36.43 -9.90 -8.64
CA GLU A 177 -36.51 -8.48 -8.33
C GLU A 177 -35.48 -8.12 -7.27
N VAL A 178 -34.83 -6.95 -7.41
CA VAL A 178 -33.94 -6.40 -6.40
C VAL A 178 -34.75 -5.45 -5.50
N LEU A 179 -34.97 -5.87 -4.25
CA LEU A 179 -35.73 -5.09 -3.26
C LEU A 179 -34.87 -4.02 -2.58
N ARG A 180 -33.56 -4.27 -2.51
CA ARG A 180 -32.58 -3.34 -1.97
C ARG A 180 -31.25 -3.55 -2.69
N SER A 181 -30.68 -2.46 -3.21
CA SER A 181 -29.44 -2.50 -3.97
C SER A 181 -28.27 -3.02 -3.15
N GLY A 182 -27.50 -3.93 -3.71
CA GLY A 182 -26.24 -4.40 -3.18
C GLY A 182 -25.08 -3.59 -3.74
N TYR A 183 -24.01 -3.49 -2.96
CA TYR A 183 -22.83 -2.71 -3.32
C TYR A 183 -21.54 -3.42 -3.04
N ARG A 184 -20.57 -3.19 -3.92
CA ARG A 184 -19.19 -3.68 -3.81
C ARG A 184 -18.24 -2.50 -3.82
N TRP A 185 -17.14 -2.60 -3.08
CA TRP A 185 -16.06 -1.63 -3.06
C TRP A 185 -14.78 -2.28 -3.53
N ARG A 186 -14.27 -1.86 -4.69
CA ARG A 186 -13.02 -2.40 -5.26
C ARG A 186 -12.99 -3.93 -5.23
N GLY A 187 -14.06 -4.56 -5.69
CA GLY A 187 -14.21 -6.01 -5.73
C GLY A 187 -14.63 -6.69 -4.43
N LYS A 188 -14.70 -5.99 -3.30
CA LYS A 188 -15.17 -6.53 -2.01
C LYS A 188 -16.62 -6.15 -1.75
N THR A 189 -17.49 -7.12 -1.49
CA THR A 189 -18.90 -6.87 -1.14
C THR A 189 -18.97 -6.08 0.18
N LEU A 190 -19.56 -4.88 0.13
CA LEU A 190 -19.88 -4.06 1.30
C LEU A 190 -21.19 -4.49 1.91
N ARG A 191 -22.18 -4.75 1.04
CA ARG A 191 -23.52 -5.19 1.42
C ARG A 191 -24.09 -6.04 0.30
N PRO A 192 -24.59 -7.25 0.60
CA PRO A 192 -25.34 -8.04 -0.38
C PRO A 192 -26.64 -7.32 -0.77
N ALA A 193 -27.12 -7.59 -1.99
CA ALA A 193 -28.43 -7.12 -2.42
C ALA A 193 -29.52 -7.95 -1.72
N MET A 194 -30.62 -7.31 -1.32
CA MET A 194 -31.81 -8.05 -0.87
C MET A 194 -32.70 -8.29 -2.08
N VAL A 195 -33.00 -9.55 -2.34
CA VAL A 195 -33.68 -9.95 -3.56
C VAL A 195 -34.89 -10.84 -3.29
N ARG A 196 -35.84 -10.80 -4.23
CA ARG A 196 -36.84 -11.84 -4.41
C ARG A 196 -36.34 -12.79 -5.49
N THR A 197 -36.42 -14.07 -5.24
CA THR A 197 -36.02 -15.11 -6.20
C THR A 197 -37.23 -15.81 -6.78
N LYS A 198 -37.08 -16.39 -7.96
CA LYS A 198 -38.08 -17.25 -8.62
C LYS A 198 -37.41 -18.46 -9.25
N ASP A 199 -38.16 -19.53 -9.41
CA ASP A 199 -37.74 -20.67 -10.21
C ASP A 199 -37.93 -20.38 -11.70
N ARG A 200 -36.90 -20.62 -12.52
CA ARG A 200 -36.94 -20.46 -13.97
C ARG A 200 -36.70 -21.80 -14.65
N ALA A 201 -37.54 -22.11 -15.64
CA ALA A 201 -37.32 -23.28 -16.47
C ALA A 201 -36.00 -23.12 -17.24
N THR A 202 -35.12 -24.12 -17.13
CA THR A 202 -33.89 -24.17 -17.93
C THR A 202 -34.29 -24.47 -19.37
N THR A 203 -33.96 -23.56 -20.29
CA THR A 203 -34.21 -23.72 -21.73
C THR A 203 -33.15 -24.60 -22.37
#